data_08ce1bb4735b9b1367f8ddcc019f219e
#
_entry.id   08ce1bb4735b9b1367f8ddcc019f219e
#
_cell.length_a   1.000
_cell.length_b   1.000
_cell.length_c   1.000
_cell.angle_alpha   90.00
_cell.angle_beta   90.00
_cell.angle_gamma   90.00
#
_symmetry.space_group_name_H-M   'P 1'
#
loop_
_entity.id
_entity.type
_entity.pdbx_description
1 polymer ?
#
loop_
_entity_poly.entity_id
_entity_poly.type
_entity_poly.pdbx_seq_one_letter_code
_entity_poly.pdbx_strand_id
1 'polypeptide(L)'
;MNNNIKKWLLLATLSIIWGSSFILIKKGLLELTPIHLGSLRIIFTTLVILSFSFKSLLKIKREKWKWIIITAYVGTFFPVYLVGFGQTQIDSGIASILTTLTPISTLIVGVFFFNLFFTRRQILGLAIGLVGSFLLLYQGSLTGDSNIFFAIFIILTTVGYGTSVNLIKTYLTDIPPAAVTAGIFLSILPPAIIILIFSDFSSLAFENDEVLKSIGFVFILALFSSALAQTLFNVFVKIASPLFASAVTYTMPIVAIFWAVLDGENLTLQQYLATAVILLGVYLVNRKNQKTT
;
A
#
# COMPACT_ATOMS: atom_id res chain seq x y z
N MET A 1 9.06 -20.68 13.81
CA MET A 1 9.81 -19.45 13.41
C MET A 1 9.54 -18.37 14.44
N ASN A 2 10.57 -17.72 14.97
CA ASN A 2 10.42 -16.66 15.97
C ASN A 2 9.57 -15.50 15.39
N ASN A 3 8.61 -15.00 16.18
CA ASN A 3 7.71 -13.92 15.75
C ASN A 3 8.47 -12.66 15.28
N ASN A 4 9.64 -12.38 15.81
CA ASN A 4 10.47 -11.26 15.36
C ASN A 4 11.00 -11.48 13.94
N ILE A 5 11.53 -12.66 13.63
CA ILE A 5 12.01 -13.00 12.28
C ILE A 5 10.86 -12.90 11.28
N LYS A 6 9.69 -13.46 11.63
CA LYS A 6 8.50 -13.40 10.78
C LYS A 6 8.08 -11.97 10.45
N LYS A 7 8.12 -11.04 11.41
CA LYS A 7 7.79 -9.62 11.18
C LYS A 7 8.73 -8.95 10.19
N TRP A 8 10.05 -9.18 10.32
CA TRP A 8 11.04 -8.60 9.41
C TRP A 8 10.96 -9.18 8.01
N LEU A 9 10.71 -10.48 7.89
CA LEU A 9 10.48 -11.13 6.59
C LEU A 9 9.23 -10.58 5.91
N LEU A 10 8.12 -10.43 6.65
CA LEU A 10 6.89 -9.85 6.09
C LEU A 10 7.11 -8.40 5.68
N LEU A 11 7.82 -7.59 6.47
CA LEU A 11 8.17 -6.22 6.12
C LEU A 11 8.97 -6.19 4.81
N ALA A 12 10.03 -6.97 4.70
CA ALA A 12 10.87 -7.02 3.50
C ALA A 12 10.08 -7.48 2.26
N THR A 13 9.31 -8.58 2.38
CA THR A 13 8.49 -9.10 1.27
C THR A 13 7.46 -8.08 0.80
N LEU A 14 6.74 -7.45 1.73
CA LEU A 14 5.74 -6.43 1.41
C LEU A 14 6.37 -5.19 0.78
N SER A 15 7.55 -4.78 1.25
CA SER A 15 8.28 -3.65 0.68
C SER A 15 8.70 -3.91 -0.77
N ILE A 16 9.17 -5.13 -1.07
CA ILE A 16 9.52 -5.52 -2.44
C ILE A 16 8.28 -5.50 -3.33
N ILE A 17 7.19 -6.14 -2.90
CA ILE A 17 5.99 -6.25 -3.73
C ILE A 17 5.35 -4.86 -3.95
N TRP A 18 5.14 -4.09 -2.88
CA TRP A 18 4.50 -2.79 -3.00
C TRP A 18 5.41 -1.70 -3.57
N GLY A 19 6.73 -1.75 -3.29
CA GLY A 19 7.69 -0.85 -3.92
C GLY A 19 7.76 -1.04 -5.43
N SER A 20 7.64 -2.28 -5.92
CA SER A 20 7.56 -2.59 -7.34
C SER A 20 6.20 -2.26 -7.97
N SER A 21 5.16 -2.01 -7.17
CA SER A 21 3.80 -1.74 -7.69
C SER A 21 3.70 -0.41 -8.41
N PHE A 22 4.49 0.59 -8.01
CA PHE A 22 4.44 1.93 -8.62
C PHE A 22 4.82 1.91 -10.10
N ILE A 23 5.83 1.12 -10.48
CA ILE A 23 6.19 0.96 -11.89
C ILE A 23 5.12 0.21 -12.68
N LEU A 24 4.47 -0.79 -12.07
CA LEU A 24 3.37 -1.51 -12.70
C LEU A 24 2.14 -0.62 -12.92
N ILE A 25 1.83 0.28 -11.98
CA ILE A 25 0.77 1.28 -12.14
C ILE A 25 1.12 2.23 -13.28
N LYS A 26 2.35 2.78 -13.31
CA LYS A 26 2.82 3.65 -14.40
C LYS A 26 2.66 2.98 -15.77
N LYS A 27 3.10 1.71 -15.89
CA LYS A 27 2.95 0.94 -17.14
C LYS A 27 1.50 0.62 -17.50
N GLY A 28 0.66 0.38 -16.50
CA GLY A 28 -0.78 0.20 -16.71
C GLY A 28 -1.47 1.48 -17.22
N LEU A 29 -1.02 2.65 -16.77
CA LEU A 29 -1.57 3.96 -17.15
C LEU A 29 -1.12 4.45 -18.55
N LEU A 30 -0.28 3.71 -19.26
CA LEU A 30 0.10 4.09 -20.64
C LEU A 30 -1.11 4.05 -21.58
N GLU A 31 -1.95 3.04 -21.45
CA GLU A 31 -3.12 2.83 -22.31
C GLU A 31 -4.45 2.83 -21.54
N LEU A 32 -4.40 2.74 -20.20
CA LEU A 32 -5.59 2.69 -19.37
C LEU A 32 -5.78 3.98 -18.59
N THR A 33 -7.03 4.42 -18.45
CA THR A 33 -7.35 5.49 -17.52
C THR A 33 -7.21 5.02 -16.07
N PRO A 34 -7.05 5.92 -15.08
CA PRO A 34 -7.06 5.55 -13.66
C PRO A 34 -8.31 4.76 -13.25
N ILE A 35 -9.44 5.05 -13.90
CA ILE A 35 -10.72 4.37 -13.67
C ILE A 35 -10.66 2.93 -14.19
N HIS A 36 -10.17 2.71 -15.40
CA HIS A 36 -9.97 1.36 -15.96
C HIS A 36 -9.00 0.55 -15.10
N LEU A 37 -7.83 1.12 -14.78
CA LEU A 37 -6.80 0.48 -13.96
C LEU A 37 -7.35 0.09 -12.58
N GLY A 38 -8.01 1.01 -11.88
CA GLY A 38 -8.57 0.77 -10.55
C GLY A 38 -9.64 -0.32 -10.55
N SER A 39 -10.57 -0.26 -11.49
CA SER A 39 -11.67 -1.22 -11.62
C SER A 39 -11.17 -2.62 -11.98
N LEU A 40 -10.31 -2.73 -13.00
CA LEU A 40 -9.68 -4.01 -13.39
C LEU A 40 -8.87 -4.62 -12.25
N ARG A 41 -8.10 -3.80 -11.53
CA ARG A 41 -7.33 -4.25 -10.38
C ARG A 41 -8.22 -4.87 -9.31
N ILE A 42 -9.36 -4.24 -8.98
CA ILE A 42 -10.32 -4.76 -8.00
C ILE A 42 -10.95 -6.06 -8.51
N ILE A 43 -11.40 -6.10 -9.76
CA ILE A 43 -12.05 -7.26 -10.36
C ILE A 43 -11.09 -8.46 -10.39
N PHE A 44 -9.89 -8.29 -10.96
CA PHE A 44 -8.89 -9.35 -11.03
C PHE A 44 -8.48 -9.85 -9.65
N THR A 45 -8.28 -8.92 -8.70
CA THR A 45 -7.95 -9.32 -7.31
C THR A 45 -9.07 -10.13 -6.70
N THR A 46 -10.32 -9.73 -6.91
CA THR A 46 -11.47 -10.47 -6.36
C THR A 46 -11.55 -11.87 -6.95
N LEU A 47 -11.38 -12.03 -8.26
CA LEU A 47 -11.37 -13.33 -8.92
C LEU A 47 -10.25 -14.23 -8.36
N VAL A 48 -9.05 -13.69 -8.24
CA VAL A 48 -7.89 -14.43 -7.70
C VAL A 48 -8.13 -14.83 -6.25
N ILE A 49 -8.53 -13.91 -5.37
CA ILE A 49 -8.65 -14.22 -3.95
C ILE A 49 -9.83 -15.16 -3.67
N LEU A 50 -10.92 -15.05 -4.40
CA LEU A 50 -12.07 -15.93 -4.23
C LEU A 50 -11.79 -17.36 -4.70
N SER A 51 -10.96 -17.58 -5.73
CA SER A 51 -10.59 -18.92 -6.18
C SER A 51 -9.91 -19.76 -5.08
N PHE A 52 -9.16 -19.09 -4.16
CA PHE A 52 -8.46 -19.76 -3.06
C PHE A 52 -9.13 -19.61 -1.68
N SER A 53 -9.92 -18.55 -1.49
CA SER A 53 -10.37 -18.14 -0.15
C SER A 53 -11.89 -18.04 -0.01
N PHE A 54 -12.69 -18.48 -0.99
CA PHE A 54 -14.15 -18.41 -0.94
C PHE A 54 -14.71 -19.03 0.35
N LYS A 55 -14.27 -20.23 0.72
CA LYS A 55 -14.70 -20.91 1.94
C LYS A 55 -14.35 -20.13 3.23
N SER A 56 -13.37 -19.26 3.16
CA SER A 56 -12.95 -18.44 4.30
C SER A 56 -13.94 -17.33 4.61
N LEU A 57 -14.75 -16.88 3.64
CA LEU A 57 -15.81 -15.88 3.84
C LEU A 57 -16.86 -16.38 4.85
N LEU A 58 -17.15 -17.67 4.87
CA LEU A 58 -18.10 -18.29 5.79
C LEU A 58 -17.66 -18.18 7.27
N LYS A 59 -16.39 -17.89 7.52
CA LYS A 59 -15.82 -17.68 8.87
C LYS A 59 -16.05 -16.26 9.38
N ILE A 60 -16.59 -15.35 8.55
CA ILE A 60 -16.81 -13.95 8.91
C ILE A 60 -18.18 -13.86 9.59
N LYS A 61 -18.17 -13.50 10.87
CA LYS A 61 -19.41 -13.24 11.62
C LYS A 61 -20.11 -12.00 11.08
N ARG A 62 -21.47 -11.99 11.10
CA ARG A 62 -22.29 -10.90 10.57
C ARG A 62 -21.91 -9.52 11.15
N GLU A 63 -21.60 -9.46 12.43
CA GLU A 63 -21.20 -8.24 13.15
C GLU A 63 -19.88 -7.62 12.65
N LYS A 64 -19.01 -8.44 12.01
CA LYS A 64 -17.70 -8.01 11.51
C LYS A 64 -17.77 -7.37 10.13
N TRP A 65 -18.82 -7.63 9.36
CA TRP A 65 -18.96 -7.12 7.99
C TRP A 65 -18.95 -5.61 7.92
N LYS A 66 -19.52 -4.90 8.90
CA LYS A 66 -19.45 -3.43 8.94
C LYS A 66 -18.01 -2.91 8.93
N TRP A 67 -17.12 -3.55 9.70
CA TRP A 67 -15.71 -3.16 9.76
C TRP A 67 -14.94 -3.54 8.51
N ILE A 68 -15.28 -4.68 7.88
CA ILE A 68 -14.73 -5.09 6.59
C ILE A 68 -15.14 -4.09 5.51
N ILE A 69 -16.41 -3.70 5.44
CA ILE A 69 -16.91 -2.75 4.45
C ILE A 69 -16.23 -1.38 4.64
N ILE A 70 -16.19 -0.85 5.86
CA ILE A 70 -15.50 0.42 6.12
C ILE A 70 -14.02 0.34 5.70
N THR A 71 -13.33 -0.74 6.09
CA THR A 71 -11.93 -0.97 5.70
C THR A 71 -11.77 -1.08 4.19
N ALA A 72 -12.71 -1.74 3.50
CA ALA A 72 -12.72 -1.93 2.06
C ALA A 72 -12.79 -0.59 1.31
N TYR A 73 -13.72 0.28 1.70
CA TYR A 73 -13.87 1.58 1.03
C TYR A 73 -12.73 2.53 1.38
N VAL A 74 -12.43 2.72 2.67
CA VAL A 74 -11.44 3.71 3.12
C VAL A 74 -10.00 3.26 2.81
N GLY A 75 -9.71 1.98 3.00
CA GLY A 75 -8.34 1.44 2.88
C GLY A 75 -8.02 0.79 1.54
N THR A 76 -9.00 0.62 0.64
CA THR A 76 -8.73 -0.07 -0.63
C THR A 76 -9.42 0.61 -1.81
N PHE A 77 -10.75 0.79 -1.78
CA PHE A 77 -11.51 1.32 -2.91
C PHE A 77 -11.03 2.72 -3.31
N PHE A 78 -11.21 3.72 -2.42
CA PHE A 78 -10.76 5.08 -2.70
C PHE A 78 -9.24 5.15 -2.96
N PRO A 79 -8.36 4.54 -2.15
CA PRO A 79 -6.93 4.52 -2.39
C PRO A 79 -6.51 3.99 -3.77
N VAL A 80 -7.14 2.93 -4.26
CA VAL A 80 -6.79 2.34 -5.57
C VAL A 80 -7.00 3.33 -6.70
N TYR A 81 -8.12 4.06 -6.71
CA TYR A 81 -8.39 5.08 -7.71
C TYR A 81 -7.54 6.33 -7.50
N LEU A 82 -7.42 6.82 -6.25
CA LEU A 82 -6.65 8.01 -5.93
C LEU A 82 -5.18 7.89 -6.30
N VAL A 83 -4.55 6.72 -6.06
CA VAL A 83 -3.16 6.48 -6.50
C VAL A 83 -3.07 6.51 -8.03
N GLY A 84 -4.03 5.90 -8.73
CA GLY A 84 -4.09 5.96 -10.19
C GLY A 84 -4.17 7.40 -10.70
N PHE A 85 -5.09 8.21 -10.15
CA PHE A 85 -5.21 9.64 -10.50
C PHE A 85 -3.94 10.42 -10.15
N GLY A 86 -3.34 10.19 -8.98
CA GLY A 86 -2.08 10.82 -8.60
C GLY A 86 -0.96 10.52 -9.59
N GLN A 87 -0.80 9.26 -9.98
CA GLN A 87 0.28 8.82 -10.88
C GLN A 87 0.08 9.19 -12.36
N THR A 88 -1.03 9.83 -12.75
CA THR A 88 -1.12 10.44 -14.09
C THR A 88 -0.23 11.68 -14.23
N GLN A 89 0.10 12.35 -13.13
CA GLN A 89 0.82 13.63 -13.11
C GLN A 89 1.98 13.64 -12.09
N ILE A 90 2.15 12.55 -11.33
CA ILE A 90 3.20 12.40 -10.31
C ILE A 90 4.05 11.19 -10.65
N ASP A 91 5.35 11.36 -10.73
CA ASP A 91 6.28 10.27 -10.98
C ASP A 91 6.20 9.17 -9.91
N SER A 92 6.44 7.93 -10.32
CA SER A 92 6.36 6.75 -9.45
C SER A 92 7.28 6.86 -8.22
N GLY A 93 8.45 7.45 -8.37
CA GLY A 93 9.37 7.75 -7.28
C GLY A 93 8.74 8.70 -6.26
N ILE A 94 8.23 9.86 -6.69
CA ILE A 94 7.56 10.86 -5.83
C ILE A 94 6.30 10.25 -5.17
N ALA A 95 5.49 9.49 -5.92
CA ALA A 95 4.33 8.80 -5.38
C ALA A 95 4.72 7.83 -4.25
N SER A 96 5.80 7.05 -4.43
CA SER A 96 6.29 6.11 -3.42
C SER A 96 6.68 6.82 -2.12
N ILE A 97 7.17 8.06 -2.22
CA ILE A 97 7.59 8.86 -1.08
C ILE A 97 6.42 9.49 -0.35
N LEU A 98 5.48 10.05 -1.08
CA LEU A 98 4.29 10.60 -0.46
C LEU A 98 3.57 9.53 0.36
N THR A 99 3.64 8.24 -0.05
CA THR A 99 3.10 7.13 0.74
C THR A 99 3.84 6.90 2.06
N THR A 100 5.05 7.42 2.24
CA THR A 100 5.76 7.36 3.52
C THR A 100 5.09 8.20 4.62
N LEU A 101 4.11 9.03 4.29
CA LEU A 101 3.26 9.70 5.26
C LEU A 101 2.27 8.75 5.96
N THR A 102 2.09 7.52 5.46
CA THR A 102 1.15 6.53 6.03
C THR A 102 1.36 6.26 7.52
N PRO A 103 2.59 6.06 8.06
CA PRO A 103 2.77 5.88 9.49
C PRO A 103 2.35 7.09 10.33
N ILE A 104 2.52 8.31 9.81
CA ILE A 104 2.04 9.53 10.47
C ILE A 104 0.51 9.51 10.52
N SER A 105 -0.14 9.22 9.39
CA SER A 105 -1.59 9.07 9.33
C SER A 105 -2.09 7.97 10.26
N THR A 106 -1.38 6.82 10.33
CA THR A 106 -1.69 5.71 11.24
C THR A 106 -1.62 6.16 12.70
N LEU A 107 -0.60 6.95 13.06
CA LEU A 107 -0.44 7.50 14.41
C LEU A 107 -1.57 8.48 14.74
N ILE A 108 -1.80 9.46 13.90
CA ILE A 108 -2.84 10.48 14.11
C ILE A 108 -4.21 9.82 14.27
N VAL A 109 -4.62 9.01 13.30
CA VAL A 109 -5.90 8.29 13.33
C VAL A 109 -5.98 7.36 14.55
N GLY A 110 -4.88 6.67 14.87
CA GLY A 110 -4.80 5.77 16.02
C GLY A 110 -5.04 6.47 17.35
N VAL A 111 -4.45 7.66 17.54
CA VAL A 111 -4.64 8.46 18.76
C VAL A 111 -6.06 9.01 18.84
N PHE A 112 -6.54 9.67 17.78
CA PHE A 112 -7.81 10.40 17.85
C PHE A 112 -9.04 9.51 17.80
N PHE A 113 -9.00 8.39 17.09
CA PHE A 113 -10.19 7.56 16.85
C PHE A 113 -10.15 6.17 17.49
N PHE A 114 -8.97 5.69 17.90
CA PHE A 114 -8.80 4.33 18.43
C PHE A 114 -8.20 4.31 19.83
N ASN A 115 -8.00 5.48 20.47
CA ASN A 115 -7.39 5.63 21.80
C ASN A 115 -6.06 4.86 21.94
N LEU A 116 -5.26 4.83 20.87
CA LEU A 116 -3.96 4.18 20.90
C LEU A 116 -2.90 5.13 21.47
N PHE A 117 -2.03 4.58 22.30
CA PHE A 117 -0.91 5.31 22.88
C PHE A 117 0.39 4.89 22.20
N PHE A 118 1.20 5.87 21.86
CA PHE A 118 2.50 5.65 21.24
C PHE A 118 3.62 6.18 22.14
N THR A 119 4.73 5.45 22.19
CA THR A 119 5.88 5.85 22.98
C THR A 119 6.66 6.96 22.28
N ARG A 120 7.34 7.84 23.03
CA ARG A 120 8.23 8.88 22.48
C ARG A 120 9.23 8.30 21.47
N ARG A 121 9.70 7.08 21.71
CA ARG A 121 10.63 6.38 20.82
C ARG A 121 10.01 6.04 19.47
N GLN A 122 8.74 5.60 19.46
CA GLN A 122 8.01 5.32 18.22
C GLN A 122 7.81 6.62 17.41
N ILE A 123 7.49 7.72 18.08
CA ILE A 123 7.36 9.04 17.44
C ILE A 123 8.71 9.50 16.88
N LEU A 124 9.81 9.34 17.62
CA LEU A 124 11.15 9.66 17.12
C LEU A 124 11.53 8.78 15.92
N GLY A 125 11.27 7.46 16.00
CA GLY A 125 11.52 6.56 14.87
C GLY A 125 10.72 6.94 13.62
N LEU A 126 9.47 7.39 13.81
CA LEU A 126 8.60 7.90 12.75
C LEU A 126 9.22 9.14 12.09
N ALA A 127 9.63 10.13 12.89
CA ALA A 127 10.24 11.36 12.38
C ALA A 127 11.56 11.07 11.63
N ILE A 128 12.41 10.20 12.18
CA ILE A 128 13.68 9.79 11.56
C ILE A 128 13.42 9.09 10.22
N GLY A 129 12.47 8.14 10.18
CA GLY A 129 12.12 7.43 8.95
C GLY A 129 11.57 8.37 7.87
N LEU A 130 10.75 9.36 8.26
CA LEU A 130 10.23 10.38 7.36
C LEU A 130 11.35 11.24 6.77
N VAL A 131 12.26 11.75 7.64
CA VAL A 131 13.42 12.55 7.18
C VAL A 131 14.28 11.73 6.21
N GLY A 132 14.55 10.46 6.52
CA GLY A 132 15.28 9.58 5.62
C GLY A 132 14.61 9.41 4.26
N SER A 133 13.28 9.26 4.23
CA SER A 133 12.51 9.16 2.99
C SER A 133 12.58 10.43 2.16
N PHE A 134 12.48 11.61 2.78
CA PHE A 134 12.66 12.89 2.08
C PHE A 134 14.09 13.07 1.55
N LEU A 135 15.11 12.71 2.34
CA LEU A 135 16.51 12.79 1.89
C LEU A 135 16.80 11.89 0.68
N LEU A 136 16.17 10.70 0.67
CA LEU A 136 16.31 9.75 -0.42
C LEU A 136 15.86 10.33 -1.76
N LEU A 137 14.88 11.21 -1.74
CA LEU A 137 14.25 11.81 -2.90
C LEU A 137 14.78 13.14 -3.33
N TYR A 138 15.24 13.91 -2.40
CA TYR A 138 15.74 15.27 -2.69
C TYR A 138 16.79 15.28 -3.82
N GLN A 139 17.42 14.13 -4.09
CA GLN A 139 18.38 13.95 -5.17
C GLN A 139 17.85 13.28 -6.45
N GLY A 140 16.66 12.69 -6.42
CA GLY A 140 16.01 12.11 -7.59
C GLY A 140 14.95 13.05 -8.12
N SER A 141 15.36 14.08 -8.88
CA SER A 141 14.48 14.84 -9.77
C SER A 141 13.11 15.26 -9.22
N LEU A 142 13.09 16.19 -8.26
CA LEU A 142 11.93 17.09 -8.11
C LEU A 142 11.82 18.04 -9.34
N THR A 143 12.62 17.80 -10.37
CA THR A 143 12.72 18.60 -11.62
C THR A 143 11.89 18.02 -12.77
N GLY A 144 11.11 16.95 -12.54
CA GLY A 144 10.10 16.49 -13.50
C GLY A 144 8.88 17.41 -13.51
N ASP A 145 8.13 17.41 -14.60
CA ASP A 145 6.87 18.15 -14.80
C ASP A 145 5.72 17.69 -13.87
N SER A 146 6.06 17.21 -12.67
CA SER A 146 5.09 16.69 -11.70
C SER A 146 4.18 17.80 -11.19
N ASN A 147 2.89 17.71 -11.48
CA ASN A 147 1.91 18.64 -10.97
C ASN A 147 1.64 18.37 -9.47
N ILE A 148 2.24 19.20 -8.60
CA ILE A 148 2.18 19.05 -7.14
C ILE A 148 0.72 19.01 -6.61
N PHE A 149 -0.25 19.57 -7.33
CA PHE A 149 -1.65 19.50 -6.95
C PHE A 149 -2.16 18.05 -6.92
N PHE A 150 -1.65 17.19 -7.80
CA PHE A 150 -2.00 15.76 -7.82
C PHE A 150 -1.41 14.97 -6.63
N ALA A 151 -0.46 15.54 -5.92
CA ALA A 151 0.07 14.94 -4.67
C ALA A 151 -1.03 14.79 -3.60
N ILE A 152 -2.08 15.62 -3.63
CA ILE A 152 -3.20 15.54 -2.68
C ILE A 152 -3.89 14.18 -2.75
N PHE A 153 -4.02 13.58 -3.95
CA PHE A 153 -4.62 12.25 -4.11
C PHE A 153 -3.81 11.18 -3.38
N ILE A 154 -2.47 11.25 -3.47
CA ILE A 154 -1.58 10.31 -2.78
C ILE A 154 -1.64 10.54 -1.26
N ILE A 155 -1.65 11.80 -0.80
CA ILE A 155 -1.74 12.14 0.63
C ILE A 155 -3.06 11.63 1.22
N LEU A 156 -4.19 11.84 0.55
CA LEU A 156 -5.50 11.30 0.99
C LEU A 156 -5.48 9.77 1.09
N THR A 157 -4.79 9.11 0.15
CA THR A 157 -4.58 7.66 0.21
C THR A 157 -3.87 7.23 1.49
N THR A 158 -2.88 7.99 1.98
CA THR A 158 -2.16 7.64 3.21
C THR A 158 -3.05 7.68 4.44
N VAL A 159 -4.02 8.61 4.49
CA VAL A 159 -5.02 8.66 5.56
C VAL A 159 -5.92 7.41 5.51
N GLY A 160 -6.34 7.01 4.32
CA GLY A 160 -7.10 5.78 4.10
C GLY A 160 -6.34 4.53 4.57
N TYR A 161 -5.09 4.41 4.20
CA TYR A 161 -4.23 3.28 4.63
C TYR A 161 -4.02 3.28 6.15
N GLY A 162 -3.71 4.44 6.75
CA GLY A 162 -3.55 4.57 8.19
C GLY A 162 -4.82 4.19 8.96
N THR A 163 -5.99 4.60 8.48
CA THR A 163 -7.29 4.22 9.02
C THR A 163 -7.51 2.70 8.91
N SER A 164 -7.25 2.13 7.74
CA SER A 164 -7.40 0.69 7.48
C SER A 164 -6.55 -0.16 8.43
N VAL A 165 -5.28 0.20 8.64
CA VAL A 165 -4.38 -0.52 9.57
C VAL A 165 -4.96 -0.54 10.98
N ASN A 166 -5.46 0.58 11.48
CA ASN A 166 -6.07 0.69 12.81
C ASN A 166 -7.37 -0.13 12.90
N LEU A 167 -8.25 -0.07 11.88
CA LEU A 167 -9.48 -0.85 11.80
C LEU A 167 -9.20 -2.36 11.82
N ILE A 168 -8.26 -2.83 10.99
CA ILE A 168 -7.87 -4.24 10.93
C ILE A 168 -7.33 -4.68 12.31
N LYS A 169 -6.45 -3.88 12.90
CA LYS A 169 -5.83 -4.21 14.20
C LYS A 169 -6.85 -4.28 15.32
N THR A 170 -7.81 -3.37 15.34
CA THR A 170 -8.77 -3.25 16.44
C THR A 170 -9.92 -4.23 16.31
N TYR A 171 -10.45 -4.44 15.08
CA TYR A 171 -11.72 -5.12 14.91
C TYR A 171 -11.66 -6.45 14.14
N LEU A 172 -10.57 -6.73 13.40
CA LEU A 172 -10.52 -7.85 12.45
C LEU A 172 -9.41 -8.87 12.72
N THR A 173 -8.68 -8.76 13.83
CA THR A 173 -7.57 -9.68 14.15
C THR A 173 -8.01 -11.09 14.52
N ASP A 174 -9.26 -11.29 14.92
CA ASP A 174 -9.88 -12.58 15.21
C ASP A 174 -10.29 -13.34 13.94
N ILE A 175 -10.35 -12.66 12.79
CA ILE A 175 -10.71 -13.26 11.50
C ILE A 175 -9.44 -13.78 10.80
N PRO A 176 -9.51 -14.90 10.05
CA PRO A 176 -8.40 -15.34 9.21
C PRO A 176 -7.99 -14.25 8.19
N PRO A 177 -6.69 -13.96 8.01
CA PRO A 177 -6.23 -12.89 7.12
C PRO A 177 -6.76 -12.98 5.68
N ALA A 178 -6.80 -14.20 5.12
CA ALA A 178 -7.37 -14.43 3.79
C ALA A 178 -8.88 -14.13 3.72
N ALA A 179 -9.62 -14.38 4.80
CA ALA A 179 -11.03 -14.01 4.88
C ALA A 179 -11.24 -12.50 4.93
N VAL A 180 -10.38 -11.77 5.66
CA VAL A 180 -10.41 -10.30 5.68
C VAL A 180 -10.16 -9.75 4.27
N THR A 181 -9.12 -10.24 3.58
CA THR A 181 -8.82 -9.82 2.20
C THR A 181 -9.98 -10.14 1.26
N ALA A 182 -10.52 -11.36 1.31
CA ALA A 182 -11.65 -11.77 0.46
C ALA A 182 -12.90 -10.92 0.74
N GLY A 183 -13.21 -10.65 2.00
CA GLY A 183 -14.33 -9.78 2.39
C GLY A 183 -14.17 -8.34 1.90
N ILE A 184 -12.96 -7.76 2.01
CA ILE A 184 -12.63 -6.42 1.51
C ILE A 184 -12.91 -6.36 0.00
N PHE A 185 -12.30 -7.23 -0.80
CA PHE A 185 -12.43 -7.17 -2.25
C PHE A 185 -13.84 -7.53 -2.74
N LEU A 186 -14.52 -8.48 -2.08
CA LEU A 186 -15.92 -8.79 -2.39
C LEU A 186 -16.85 -7.58 -2.14
N SER A 187 -16.60 -6.80 -1.08
CA SER A 187 -17.42 -5.63 -0.74
C SER A 187 -17.33 -4.50 -1.76
N ILE A 188 -16.19 -4.36 -2.44
CA ILE A 188 -15.94 -3.30 -3.42
C ILE A 188 -16.03 -3.77 -4.88
N LEU A 189 -16.27 -5.05 -5.10
CA LEU A 189 -16.47 -5.61 -6.44
C LEU A 189 -17.67 -5.01 -7.18
N PRO A 190 -18.89 -4.92 -6.58
CA PRO A 190 -20.04 -4.38 -7.29
C PRO A 190 -19.83 -2.95 -7.80
N PRO A 191 -19.40 -1.97 -6.96
CA PRO A 191 -19.16 -0.62 -7.46
C PRO A 191 -18.02 -0.57 -8.51
N ALA A 192 -16.98 -1.41 -8.39
CA ALA A 192 -15.90 -1.45 -9.39
C ALA A 192 -16.41 -1.94 -10.76
N ILE A 193 -17.29 -2.94 -10.80
CA ILE A 193 -17.92 -3.41 -12.04
C ILE A 193 -18.81 -2.32 -12.63
N ILE A 194 -19.64 -1.67 -11.81
CA ILE A 194 -20.51 -0.58 -12.26
C ILE A 194 -19.68 0.55 -12.87
N ILE A 195 -18.63 1.00 -12.19
CA ILE A 195 -17.73 2.05 -12.68
C ILE A 195 -17.08 1.63 -14.00
N LEU A 196 -16.63 0.38 -14.14
CA LEU A 196 -16.00 -0.10 -15.37
C LEU A 196 -16.99 -0.10 -16.55
N ILE A 197 -18.23 -0.51 -16.32
CA ILE A 197 -19.29 -0.53 -17.37
C ILE A 197 -19.56 0.89 -17.90
N PHE A 198 -19.55 1.90 -17.02
CA PHE A 198 -19.82 3.29 -17.38
C PHE A 198 -18.57 4.11 -17.76
N SER A 199 -17.39 3.47 -17.92
CA SER A 199 -16.10 4.14 -18.13
C SER A 199 -15.56 4.04 -19.57
N ASP A 200 -16.39 3.84 -20.57
CA ASP A 200 -15.95 3.65 -21.96
C ASP A 200 -14.88 2.55 -22.17
N PHE A 201 -14.77 1.61 -21.21
CA PHE A 201 -13.80 0.51 -21.29
C PHE A 201 -13.98 -0.34 -22.56
N SER A 202 -15.22 -0.49 -23.03
CA SER A 202 -15.54 -1.24 -24.26
C SER A 202 -15.04 -0.57 -25.53
N SER A 203 -14.69 0.72 -25.49
CA SER A 203 -14.15 1.47 -26.63
C SER A 203 -12.64 1.27 -26.84
N LEU A 204 -11.96 0.57 -25.91
CA LEU A 204 -10.53 0.31 -26.03
C LEU A 204 -10.25 -0.62 -27.23
N ALA A 205 -9.17 -0.31 -27.93
CA ALA A 205 -8.72 -1.11 -29.07
C ALA A 205 -8.03 -2.39 -28.58
N PHE A 206 -8.81 -3.41 -28.23
CA PHE A 206 -8.28 -4.69 -27.72
C PHE A 206 -7.42 -5.47 -28.74
N GLU A 207 -7.42 -5.05 -30.00
CA GLU A 207 -6.51 -5.58 -31.04
C GLU A 207 -5.10 -4.98 -30.90
N ASN A 208 -4.92 -3.90 -30.13
CA ASN A 208 -3.64 -3.27 -29.90
C ASN A 208 -2.88 -3.99 -28.78
N ASP A 209 -1.69 -4.52 -29.10
CA ASP A 209 -0.81 -5.22 -28.16
C ASP A 209 -0.44 -4.36 -26.94
N GLU A 210 -0.34 -3.04 -27.08
CA GLU A 210 0.01 -2.14 -25.95
C GLU A 210 -1.13 -2.08 -24.92
N VAL A 211 -2.39 -2.08 -25.37
CA VAL A 211 -3.56 -2.18 -24.48
C VAL A 211 -3.56 -3.50 -23.72
N LEU A 212 -3.29 -4.62 -24.43
CA LEU A 212 -3.22 -5.93 -23.80
C LEU A 212 -2.06 -6.02 -22.80
N LYS A 213 -0.91 -5.44 -23.11
CA LYS A 213 0.24 -5.35 -22.18
C LYS A 213 -0.13 -4.54 -20.92
N SER A 214 -0.79 -3.39 -21.09
CA SER A 214 -1.25 -2.55 -19.96
C SER A 214 -2.23 -3.31 -19.07
N ILE A 215 -3.18 -4.06 -19.62
CA ILE A 215 -4.09 -4.95 -18.88
C ILE A 215 -3.28 -6.05 -18.17
N GLY A 216 -2.28 -6.62 -18.82
CA GLY A 216 -1.36 -7.61 -18.24
C GLY A 216 -0.62 -7.08 -17.02
N PHE A 217 -0.12 -5.84 -17.06
CA PHE A 217 0.51 -5.19 -15.89
C PHE A 217 -0.49 -5.02 -14.74
N VAL A 218 -1.74 -4.67 -15.03
CA VAL A 218 -2.79 -4.59 -14.00
C VAL A 218 -3.11 -5.95 -13.41
N PHE A 219 -3.10 -7.02 -14.21
CA PHE A 219 -3.29 -8.39 -13.72
C PHE A 219 -2.17 -8.81 -12.77
N ILE A 220 -0.90 -8.56 -13.13
CA ILE A 220 0.27 -8.80 -12.26
C ILE A 220 0.13 -8.00 -10.96
N LEU A 221 -0.25 -6.73 -11.05
CA LEU A 221 -0.51 -5.86 -9.91
C LEU A 221 -1.62 -6.43 -9.00
N ALA A 222 -2.70 -6.92 -9.59
CA ALA A 222 -3.82 -7.54 -8.86
C ALA A 222 -3.39 -8.81 -8.12
N LEU A 223 -2.62 -9.68 -8.77
CA LEU A 223 -2.15 -10.94 -8.22
C LEU A 223 -1.19 -10.73 -7.05
N PHE A 224 -0.12 -9.97 -7.28
CA PHE A 224 0.96 -9.82 -6.30
C PHE A 224 0.68 -8.72 -5.29
N SER A 225 0.37 -7.52 -5.75
CA SER A 225 0.25 -6.35 -4.87
C SER A 225 -1.08 -6.31 -4.12
N SER A 226 -2.15 -6.81 -4.72
CA SER A 226 -3.46 -6.76 -4.07
C SER A 226 -3.83 -8.10 -3.42
N ALA A 227 -3.87 -9.22 -4.12
CA ALA A 227 -4.30 -10.48 -3.52
C ALA A 227 -3.26 -11.03 -2.52
N LEU A 228 -2.01 -11.22 -2.96
CA LEU A 228 -0.96 -11.79 -2.13
C LEU A 228 -0.52 -10.82 -1.03
N ALA A 229 -0.06 -9.62 -1.41
CA ALA A 229 0.50 -8.68 -0.45
C ALA A 229 -0.52 -8.19 0.58
N GLN A 230 -1.78 -7.93 0.19
CA GLN A 230 -2.82 -7.55 1.15
C GLN A 230 -3.10 -8.66 2.15
N THR A 231 -3.09 -9.93 1.71
CA THR A 231 -3.24 -11.08 2.62
C THR A 231 -2.07 -11.20 3.59
N LEU A 232 -0.83 -11.06 3.09
CA LEU A 232 0.37 -11.04 3.93
C LEU A 232 0.38 -9.85 4.88
N PHE A 233 -0.10 -8.69 4.44
CA PHE A 233 -0.23 -7.52 5.27
C PHE A 233 -1.23 -7.72 6.42
N ASN A 234 -2.36 -8.36 6.17
CA ASN A 234 -3.31 -8.71 7.22
C ASN A 234 -2.69 -9.69 8.25
N VAL A 235 -1.81 -10.62 7.81
CA VAL A 235 -0.99 -11.43 8.72
C VAL A 235 -0.05 -10.54 9.53
N PHE A 236 0.59 -9.57 8.88
CA PHE A 236 1.54 -8.67 9.50
C PHE A 236 0.89 -7.77 10.55
N VAL A 237 -0.23 -7.13 10.25
CA VAL A 237 -1.01 -6.31 11.20
C VAL A 237 -1.45 -7.13 12.41
N LYS A 238 -1.81 -8.41 12.22
CA LYS A 238 -2.20 -9.30 13.31
C LYS A 238 -1.09 -9.48 14.34
N ILE A 239 0.18 -9.64 13.91
CA ILE A 239 1.33 -9.92 14.77
C ILE A 239 2.18 -8.70 15.13
N ALA A 240 1.99 -7.56 14.45
CA ALA A 240 2.73 -6.31 14.65
C ALA A 240 1.85 -5.24 15.32
N SER A 241 2.48 -4.12 15.74
CA SER A 241 1.74 -2.90 16.06
C SER A 241 1.27 -2.20 14.79
N PRO A 242 0.18 -1.39 14.82
CA PRO A 242 -0.27 -0.63 13.66
C PRO A 242 0.84 0.23 13.06
N LEU A 243 1.60 0.92 13.91
CA LEU A 243 2.68 1.79 13.49
C LEU A 243 3.84 1.03 12.82
N PHE A 244 4.21 -0.17 13.34
CA PHE A 244 5.25 -0.98 12.71
C PHE A 244 4.75 -1.60 11.40
N ALA A 245 3.49 -2.00 11.31
CA ALA A 245 2.91 -2.51 10.07
C ALA A 245 2.90 -1.42 8.98
N SER A 246 2.50 -0.19 9.31
CA SER A 246 2.51 0.92 8.35
C SER A 246 3.92 1.36 7.94
N ALA A 247 4.95 1.09 8.75
CA ALA A 247 6.35 1.41 8.43
C ALA A 247 6.91 0.65 7.20
N VAL A 248 6.17 -0.33 6.65
CA VAL A 248 6.46 -0.91 5.33
C VAL A 248 6.62 0.17 4.27
N THR A 249 5.82 1.23 4.33
CA THR A 249 5.88 2.33 3.34
C THR A 249 7.19 3.10 3.37
N TYR A 250 7.94 3.09 4.46
CA TYR A 250 9.28 3.70 4.52
C TYR A 250 10.33 2.91 3.73
N THR A 251 10.15 1.61 3.58
CA THR A 251 11.10 0.76 2.87
C THR A 251 10.78 0.59 1.39
N MET A 252 9.57 0.99 0.95
CA MET A 252 9.17 0.93 -0.46
C MET A 252 10.05 1.80 -1.38
N PRO A 253 10.44 3.05 -1.03
CA PRO A 253 11.35 3.84 -1.84
C PRO A 253 12.73 3.19 -2.05
N ILE A 254 13.22 2.38 -1.11
CA ILE A 254 14.48 1.63 -1.25
C ILE A 254 14.37 0.66 -2.41
N VAL A 255 13.23 -0.03 -2.56
CA VAL A 255 12.99 -0.94 -3.67
C VAL A 255 12.82 -0.18 -4.99
N ALA A 256 12.18 0.98 -4.97
CA ALA A 256 12.06 1.82 -6.16
C ALA A 256 13.44 2.23 -6.70
N ILE A 257 14.36 2.61 -5.82
CA ILE A 257 15.76 2.91 -6.16
C ILE A 257 16.51 1.68 -6.67
N PHE A 258 16.29 0.51 -6.07
CA PHE A 258 16.88 -0.72 -6.57
C PHE A 258 16.51 -0.97 -8.04
N TRP A 259 15.26 -0.73 -8.42
CA TRP A 259 14.84 -0.80 -9.83
C TRP A 259 15.54 0.24 -10.70
N ALA A 260 15.72 1.47 -10.20
CA ALA A 260 16.44 2.53 -10.91
C ALA A 260 17.89 2.12 -11.21
N VAL A 261 18.57 1.48 -10.23
CA VAL A 261 19.94 0.95 -10.44
C VAL A 261 19.97 -0.15 -11.49
N LEU A 262 18.99 -1.04 -11.50
CA LEU A 262 18.90 -2.07 -12.55
C LEU A 262 18.67 -1.49 -13.95
N ASP A 263 18.04 -0.30 -14.02
CA ASP A 263 17.87 0.47 -15.26
C ASP A 263 19.16 1.27 -15.63
N GLY A 264 20.28 1.09 -14.89
CA GLY A 264 21.57 1.68 -15.19
C GLY A 264 21.89 3.00 -14.47
N GLU A 265 21.06 3.42 -13.50
CA GLU A 265 21.32 4.59 -12.66
C GLU A 265 22.35 4.27 -11.56
N ASN A 266 23.30 5.17 -11.33
CA ASN A 266 24.29 5.04 -10.26
C ASN A 266 23.76 5.62 -8.95
N LEU A 267 23.80 4.83 -7.86
CA LEU A 267 23.47 5.33 -6.53
C LEU A 267 24.53 6.29 -5.99
N THR A 268 24.09 7.40 -5.48
CA THR A 268 24.92 8.36 -4.77
C THR A 268 25.17 7.93 -3.31
N LEU A 269 26.27 8.39 -2.72
CA LEU A 269 26.54 8.17 -1.29
C LEU A 269 25.39 8.65 -0.40
N GLN A 270 24.73 9.74 -0.77
CA GLN A 270 23.60 10.29 -0.02
C GLN A 270 22.40 9.34 -0.02
N GLN A 271 22.13 8.62 -1.12
CA GLN A 271 21.06 7.63 -1.18
C GLN A 271 21.33 6.44 -0.27
N TYR A 272 22.59 5.99 -0.16
CA TYR A 272 22.98 4.97 0.83
C TYR A 272 22.77 5.47 2.27
N LEU A 273 23.18 6.71 2.57
CA LEU A 273 22.98 7.30 3.91
C LEU A 273 21.50 7.48 4.23
N ALA A 274 20.70 7.97 3.29
CA ALA A 274 19.24 8.10 3.46
C ALA A 274 18.58 6.75 3.73
N THR A 275 18.97 5.69 3.01
CA THR A 275 18.52 4.33 3.24
C THR A 275 18.83 3.86 4.68
N ALA A 276 20.05 4.11 5.16
CA ALA A 276 20.43 3.77 6.53
C ALA A 276 19.59 4.53 7.58
N VAL A 277 19.29 5.82 7.34
CA VAL A 277 18.40 6.62 8.21
C VAL A 277 16.99 6.06 8.24
N ILE A 278 16.42 5.65 7.08
CA ILE A 278 15.11 5.00 7.00
C ILE A 278 15.08 3.73 7.84
N LEU A 279 16.06 2.84 7.65
CA LEU A 279 16.13 1.56 8.39
C LEU A 279 16.28 1.79 9.90
N LEU A 280 17.02 2.81 10.34
CA LEU A 280 17.10 3.21 11.73
C LEU A 280 15.72 3.64 12.27
N GLY A 281 14.98 4.47 11.53
CA GLY A 281 13.61 4.87 11.89
C GLY A 281 12.68 3.67 12.08
N VAL A 282 12.66 2.74 11.11
CA VAL A 282 11.86 1.49 11.18
C VAL A 282 12.26 0.64 12.38
N TYR A 283 13.56 0.50 12.66
CA TYR A 283 14.05 -0.24 13.83
C TYR A 283 13.56 0.39 15.13
N LEU A 284 13.63 1.71 15.27
CA LEU A 284 13.16 2.42 16.47
C LEU A 284 11.65 2.26 16.70
N VAL A 285 10.84 2.28 15.65
CA VAL A 285 9.39 2.03 15.72
C VAL A 285 9.09 0.62 16.24
N ASN A 286 9.88 -0.39 15.82
CA ASN A 286 9.64 -1.78 16.23
C ASN A 286 10.17 -2.16 17.60
N ARG A 287 11.17 -1.46 18.13
CA ARG A 287 11.81 -1.84 19.38
C ARG A 287 10.86 -1.69 20.58
N LYS A 288 10.50 -2.81 21.20
CA LYS A 288 9.70 -2.83 22.42
C LYS A 288 10.39 -2.02 23.54
N ASN A 289 9.62 -1.22 24.29
CA ASN A 289 10.08 -0.72 25.57
C ASN A 289 10.26 -1.91 26.52
N GLN A 290 11.49 -2.15 26.96
CA GLN A 290 11.80 -3.12 28.04
C GLN A 290 11.44 -2.58 29.43
N LYS A 291 10.57 -1.58 29.56
CA LYS A 291 10.17 -1.04 30.88
C LYS A 291 8.66 -0.90 30.91
N THR A 292 8.03 -1.93 31.40
CA THR A 292 6.88 -1.90 32.33
C THR A 292 6.68 -3.34 32.81
N THR A 293 7.50 -3.77 33.73
CA THR A 293 7.13 -4.69 34.78
C THR A 293 6.85 -3.85 36.01
#